data_23d0350f1d8a5ac7b5ad0f059d14a2a5
#
_entry.id   23d0350f1d8a5ac7b5ad0f059d14a2a5
#
_cell.length_a   1.000
_cell.length_b   1.000
_cell.length_c   1.000
_cell.angle_alpha   90.00
_cell.angle_beta   90.00
_cell.angle_gamma   90.00
#
_symmetry.space_group_name_H-M   'P 1'
#
loop_
_entity.id
_entity.type
_entity.pdbx_description
1 polymer ?
#
loop_
_entity_poly.entity_id
_entity_poly.type
_entity_poly.pdbx_seq_one_letter_code
_entity_poly.pdbx_strand_id
1 'polypeptide(L)'
;MNKLMSRQELAPILASKREANQKIVFTNGCFDILHAGHVALLEGARELGDFLVVGLNSDASVRRLKGAARPIHPENARARVLAGLGCVDAVVIFEDDTPIETIAALKPDIHVKGGDYAPDDLPEAQTVRENGGEIVIVPLVEGFSTTLALEKSAIRNPQSAIVMVPARFGSTRFPGKPLVELGGQSVISRVVRAALQTAASKPVFVATDDARIQAEIEGKFSRDEAMAVMTSPACHTGTDRLAEAISARFRQVEERLIVVNVQGDEPFIEPAHIDALIAVMREDERLQMATLATPIREKSLESDPNVVKVVVSERGRALYFSRAPIPFDRDGQGAQKLRHLGIYAYDARWLLKMASLPPSKLEEIEKLEQLRALEHGVEIGVCVVENVVPIAIDTPNDLARAEVFLLG
;
A
#
# COMPACT_ATOMS: atom_id res chain seq x y z
N MET A 1 -8.32 3.64 -40.73
CA MET A 1 -7.56 4.91 -40.66
C MET A 1 -6.63 4.86 -39.46
N ASN A 2 -5.45 5.48 -39.58
CA ASN A 2 -4.54 5.63 -38.43
C ASN A 2 -5.14 6.70 -37.50
N LYS A 3 -5.52 6.33 -36.27
CA LYS A 3 -6.07 7.27 -35.28
C LYS A 3 -4.98 7.95 -34.44
N LEU A 4 -3.72 7.46 -34.45
CA LEU A 4 -2.60 8.11 -33.79
C LEU A 4 -2.03 9.21 -34.68
N MET A 5 -2.07 10.44 -34.20
CA MET A 5 -1.76 11.65 -34.96
C MET A 5 -0.98 12.65 -34.12
N SER A 6 -0.14 13.43 -34.76
CA SER A 6 0.44 14.63 -34.17
C SER A 6 -0.60 15.76 -34.10
N ARG A 7 -0.32 16.78 -33.25
CA ARG A 7 -1.18 18.01 -33.21
C ARG A 7 -1.32 18.67 -34.59
N GLN A 8 -0.25 18.63 -35.39
CA GLN A 8 -0.24 19.23 -36.75
C GLN A 8 -1.11 18.45 -37.74
N GLU A 9 -1.11 17.13 -37.70
CA GLU A 9 -1.96 16.27 -38.53
C GLU A 9 -3.43 16.36 -38.13
N LEU A 10 -3.71 16.56 -36.84
CA LEU A 10 -5.06 16.63 -36.30
C LEU A 10 -5.74 17.97 -36.59
N ALA A 11 -4.98 19.08 -36.63
CA ALA A 11 -5.52 20.42 -36.80
C ALA A 11 -6.44 20.59 -38.06
N PRO A 12 -6.08 20.16 -39.28
CA PRO A 12 -6.96 20.28 -40.44
C PRO A 12 -8.21 19.39 -40.34
N ILE A 13 -8.12 18.23 -39.66
CA ILE A 13 -9.27 17.36 -39.44
C ILE A 13 -10.28 18.06 -38.52
N LEU A 14 -9.82 18.66 -37.42
CA LEU A 14 -10.69 19.39 -36.51
C LEU A 14 -11.31 20.65 -37.16
N ALA A 15 -10.58 21.32 -38.03
CA ALA A 15 -11.13 22.43 -38.78
C ALA A 15 -12.31 21.99 -39.65
N SER A 16 -12.14 20.90 -40.39
CA SER A 16 -13.23 20.33 -41.23
C SER A 16 -14.42 19.86 -40.38
N LYS A 17 -14.17 19.30 -39.16
CA LYS A 17 -15.24 18.91 -38.23
C LYS A 17 -16.06 20.13 -37.77
N ARG A 18 -15.39 21.24 -37.43
CA ARG A 18 -16.06 22.49 -37.05
C ARG A 18 -16.88 23.09 -38.19
N GLU A 19 -16.35 23.07 -39.42
CA GLU A 19 -17.12 23.51 -40.62
C GLU A 19 -18.39 22.68 -40.82
N ALA A 20 -18.36 21.41 -40.43
CA ALA A 20 -19.53 20.53 -40.46
C ALA A 20 -20.42 20.63 -39.19
N ASN A 21 -20.21 21.64 -38.33
CA ASN A 21 -20.90 21.82 -37.04
C ASN A 21 -20.83 20.60 -36.11
N GLN A 22 -19.76 19.81 -36.19
CA GLN A 22 -19.54 18.66 -35.33
C GLN A 22 -18.81 19.08 -34.05
N LYS A 23 -19.30 18.61 -32.89
CA LYS A 23 -18.71 18.87 -31.57
C LYS A 23 -17.46 18.03 -31.34
N ILE A 24 -16.36 18.67 -30.97
CA ILE A 24 -15.10 18.07 -30.67
C ILE A 24 -15.00 17.89 -29.15
N VAL A 25 -14.83 16.64 -28.70
CA VAL A 25 -14.62 16.27 -27.30
C VAL A 25 -13.16 15.91 -27.11
N PHE A 26 -12.58 16.36 -26.00
CA PHE A 26 -11.23 16.04 -25.61
C PHE A 26 -11.21 15.47 -24.18
N THR A 27 -10.47 14.41 -23.97
CA THR A 27 -10.10 13.93 -22.64
C THR A 27 -8.63 13.59 -22.61
N ASN A 28 -8.00 13.55 -21.44
CA ASN A 28 -6.59 13.20 -21.32
C ASN A 28 -6.28 12.34 -20.12
N GLY A 29 -5.16 11.61 -20.20
CA GLY A 29 -4.67 10.80 -19.10
C GLY A 29 -3.46 9.95 -19.46
N CYS A 30 -2.94 9.25 -18.45
CA CYS A 30 -1.81 8.33 -18.61
C CYS A 30 -2.21 7.02 -19.31
N PHE A 31 -3.41 6.52 -19.09
CA PHE A 31 -3.96 5.28 -19.67
C PHE A 31 -2.95 4.12 -19.69
N ASP A 32 -2.23 3.95 -18.57
CA ASP A 32 -1.08 3.05 -18.51
C ASP A 32 -1.50 1.58 -18.59
N ILE A 33 -2.47 1.16 -17.76
CA ILE A 33 -3.17 -0.13 -17.89
C ILE A 33 -4.63 0.17 -18.13
N LEU A 34 -5.11 -0.09 -19.35
CA LEU A 34 -6.50 0.14 -19.72
C LEU A 34 -7.41 -0.85 -18.95
N HIS A 35 -8.47 -0.32 -18.35
CA HIS A 35 -9.47 -1.09 -17.60
C HIS A 35 -10.88 -0.57 -17.89
N ALA A 36 -11.91 -1.29 -17.44
CA ALA A 36 -13.31 -0.95 -17.71
C ALA A 36 -13.68 0.50 -17.31
N GLY A 37 -13.11 1.04 -16.23
CA GLY A 37 -13.32 2.44 -15.85
C GLY A 37 -12.80 3.44 -16.88
N HIS A 38 -11.68 3.17 -17.54
CA HIS A 38 -11.20 4.00 -18.65
C HIS A 38 -12.13 3.89 -19.88
N VAL A 39 -12.62 2.67 -20.18
CA VAL A 39 -13.53 2.46 -21.30
C VAL A 39 -14.83 3.22 -21.08
N ALA A 40 -15.42 3.12 -19.90
CA ALA A 40 -16.65 3.84 -19.54
C ALA A 40 -16.49 5.37 -19.64
N LEU A 41 -15.34 5.90 -19.15
CA LEU A 41 -15.01 7.33 -19.32
C LEU A 41 -14.96 7.72 -20.79
N LEU A 42 -14.31 6.93 -21.65
CA LEU A 42 -14.14 7.22 -23.06
C LEU A 42 -15.47 7.09 -23.83
N GLU A 43 -16.31 6.12 -23.49
CA GLU A 43 -17.66 5.97 -24.04
C GLU A 43 -18.54 7.15 -23.62
N GLY A 44 -18.58 7.50 -22.34
CA GLY A 44 -19.32 8.67 -21.86
C GLY A 44 -18.82 9.98 -22.45
N ALA A 45 -17.51 10.14 -22.64
CA ALA A 45 -16.96 11.30 -23.34
C ALA A 45 -17.42 11.35 -24.82
N ARG A 46 -17.47 10.22 -25.52
CA ARG A 46 -17.91 10.14 -26.93
C ARG A 46 -19.39 10.47 -27.08
N GLU A 47 -20.23 10.17 -26.09
CA GLU A 47 -21.68 10.52 -26.13
C GLU A 47 -21.95 12.03 -26.05
N LEU A 48 -20.99 12.82 -25.58
CA LEU A 48 -21.12 14.27 -25.43
C LEU A 48 -20.86 15.04 -26.74
N GLY A 49 -20.33 14.37 -27.79
CA GLY A 49 -20.06 15.04 -29.05
C GLY A 49 -19.81 14.07 -30.22
N ASP A 50 -19.34 14.61 -31.33
CA ASP A 50 -19.26 13.89 -32.61
C ASP A 50 -17.85 13.34 -32.90
N PHE A 51 -16.82 13.87 -32.26
CA PHE A 51 -15.43 13.49 -32.50
C PHE A 51 -14.61 13.52 -31.21
N LEU A 52 -14.21 12.33 -30.72
CA LEU A 52 -13.44 12.20 -29.49
C LEU A 52 -11.93 12.13 -29.75
N VAL A 53 -11.20 13.10 -29.21
CA VAL A 53 -9.75 13.16 -29.20
C VAL A 53 -9.26 12.76 -27.79
N VAL A 54 -8.33 11.81 -27.72
CA VAL A 54 -7.69 11.42 -26.47
C VAL A 54 -6.25 11.96 -26.43
N GLY A 55 -5.98 12.83 -25.47
CA GLY A 55 -4.63 13.25 -25.09
C GLY A 55 -3.96 12.21 -24.22
N LEU A 56 -2.85 11.64 -24.70
CA LEU A 56 -2.08 10.63 -23.99
C LEU A 56 -0.77 11.24 -23.47
N ASN A 57 -0.54 11.20 -22.16
CA ASN A 57 0.74 11.60 -21.57
C ASN A 57 1.87 10.71 -22.09
N SER A 58 2.98 11.32 -22.55
CA SER A 58 4.20 10.60 -22.94
C SER A 58 4.79 9.79 -21.78
N ASP A 59 5.68 8.87 -22.06
CA ASP A 59 6.39 8.09 -21.03
C ASP A 59 7.18 8.99 -20.08
N ALA A 60 7.77 10.08 -20.61
CA ALA A 60 8.49 11.05 -19.81
C ALA A 60 7.57 11.80 -18.83
N SER A 61 6.40 12.26 -19.30
CA SER A 61 5.38 12.91 -18.48
C SER A 61 4.85 11.95 -17.39
N VAL A 62 4.53 10.71 -17.76
CA VAL A 62 4.05 9.71 -16.79
C VAL A 62 5.08 9.44 -15.69
N ARG A 63 6.39 9.35 -16.02
CA ARG A 63 7.44 9.19 -15.00
C ARG A 63 7.51 10.36 -14.03
N ARG A 64 7.32 11.60 -14.50
CA ARG A 64 7.27 12.78 -13.62
C ARG A 64 6.04 12.78 -12.71
N LEU A 65 4.88 12.39 -13.24
CA LEU A 65 3.60 12.42 -12.53
C LEU A 65 3.39 11.23 -11.59
N LYS A 66 3.92 10.04 -11.94
CA LYS A 66 3.60 8.77 -11.28
C LYS A 66 4.81 8.00 -10.73
N GLY A 67 6.03 8.58 -10.90
CA GLY A 67 7.27 7.97 -10.44
C GLY A 67 7.97 7.09 -11.47
N ALA A 68 9.24 6.75 -11.20
CA ALA A 68 10.16 6.09 -12.16
C ALA A 68 9.71 4.67 -12.59
N ALA A 69 8.90 3.99 -11.78
CA ALA A 69 8.37 2.66 -12.09
C ALA A 69 7.20 2.67 -13.10
N ARG A 70 6.75 3.84 -13.51
CA ARG A 70 5.63 4.03 -14.45
C ARG A 70 6.10 4.76 -15.71
N PRO A 71 5.48 4.58 -16.87
CA PRO A 71 4.37 3.65 -17.13
C PRO A 71 4.85 2.19 -17.25
N ILE A 72 3.91 1.24 -17.11
CA ILE A 72 4.16 -0.19 -17.35
C ILE A 72 4.26 -0.47 -18.86
N HIS A 73 3.38 0.17 -19.65
CA HIS A 73 3.38 0.05 -21.10
C HIS A 73 3.90 1.32 -21.77
N PRO A 74 4.81 1.20 -22.76
CA PRO A 74 5.34 2.36 -23.48
C PRO A 74 4.23 3.10 -24.23
N GLU A 75 4.40 4.41 -24.42
CA GLU A 75 3.39 5.31 -24.99
C GLU A 75 2.83 4.83 -26.33
N ASN A 76 3.66 4.23 -27.19
CA ASN A 76 3.21 3.69 -28.47
C ASN A 76 2.25 2.49 -28.30
N ALA A 77 2.47 1.64 -27.31
CA ALA A 77 1.56 0.53 -27.00
C ALA A 77 0.24 1.05 -26.40
N ARG A 78 0.32 2.00 -25.48
CA ARG A 78 -0.86 2.65 -24.87
C ARG A 78 -1.70 3.37 -25.92
N ALA A 79 -1.06 4.15 -26.80
CA ALA A 79 -1.72 4.82 -27.93
C ALA A 79 -2.40 3.85 -28.89
N ARG A 80 -1.75 2.71 -29.19
CA ARG A 80 -2.31 1.68 -30.06
C ARG A 80 -3.58 1.04 -29.48
N VAL A 81 -3.59 0.77 -28.18
CA VAL A 81 -4.76 0.21 -27.49
C VAL A 81 -5.91 1.21 -27.50
N LEU A 82 -5.67 2.47 -27.17
CA LEU A 82 -6.68 3.55 -27.24
C LEU A 82 -7.23 3.72 -28.67
N ALA A 83 -6.37 3.74 -29.67
CA ALA A 83 -6.78 3.85 -31.08
C ALA A 83 -7.62 2.66 -31.55
N GLY A 84 -7.51 1.50 -30.90
CA GLY A 84 -8.32 0.30 -31.17
C GLY A 84 -9.75 0.40 -30.65
N LEU A 85 -10.05 1.33 -29.73
CA LEU A 85 -11.40 1.49 -29.19
C LEU A 85 -12.33 2.16 -30.21
N GLY A 86 -13.55 1.64 -30.30
CA GLY A 86 -14.57 2.16 -31.23
C GLY A 86 -15.00 3.57 -30.89
N CYS A 87 -15.03 3.96 -29.62
CA CYS A 87 -15.44 5.27 -29.15
C CYS A 87 -14.36 6.37 -29.34
N VAL A 88 -13.11 6.04 -29.65
CA VAL A 88 -12.01 6.99 -29.84
C VAL A 88 -11.82 7.27 -31.32
N ASP A 89 -11.79 8.55 -31.73
CA ASP A 89 -11.59 8.96 -33.12
C ASP A 89 -10.14 9.34 -33.40
N ALA A 90 -9.44 9.97 -32.45
CA ALA A 90 -8.03 10.32 -32.55
C ALA A 90 -7.30 10.21 -31.21
N VAL A 91 -5.99 9.92 -31.26
CA VAL A 91 -5.08 9.92 -30.11
C VAL A 91 -3.92 10.84 -30.43
N VAL A 92 -3.59 11.76 -29.51
CA VAL A 92 -2.43 12.65 -29.61
C VAL A 92 -1.56 12.47 -28.37
N ILE A 93 -0.25 12.21 -28.55
CA ILE A 93 0.70 12.13 -27.46
C ILE A 93 1.22 13.54 -27.15
N PHE A 94 1.31 13.89 -25.86
CA PHE A 94 1.89 15.16 -25.40
C PHE A 94 2.89 14.95 -24.27
N GLU A 95 3.90 15.82 -24.20
CA GLU A 95 5.04 15.67 -23.27
C GLU A 95 4.87 16.45 -21.97
N ASP A 96 3.97 17.43 -21.96
CA ASP A 96 3.73 18.31 -20.82
C ASP A 96 3.06 17.55 -19.66
N ASP A 97 3.19 18.06 -18.43
CA ASP A 97 2.55 17.46 -17.26
C ASP A 97 1.05 17.77 -17.18
N THR A 98 0.63 18.87 -17.84
CA THR A 98 -0.76 19.27 -17.99
C THR A 98 -1.15 19.34 -19.46
N PRO A 99 -2.42 19.16 -19.83
CA PRO A 99 -2.86 19.20 -21.22
C PRO A 99 -3.06 20.63 -21.78
N ILE A 100 -2.65 21.69 -21.05
CA ILE A 100 -2.95 23.10 -21.37
C ILE A 100 -2.56 23.47 -22.81
N GLU A 101 -1.30 23.20 -23.20
CA GLU A 101 -0.81 23.51 -24.54
C GLU A 101 -1.54 22.71 -25.64
N THR A 102 -1.92 21.48 -25.32
CA THR A 102 -2.69 20.64 -26.25
C THR A 102 -4.11 21.15 -26.42
N ILE A 103 -4.77 21.54 -25.32
CA ILE A 103 -6.11 22.14 -25.35
C ILE A 103 -6.10 23.47 -26.10
N ALA A 104 -5.11 24.33 -25.84
CA ALA A 104 -4.96 25.61 -26.54
C ALA A 104 -4.80 25.43 -28.07
N ALA A 105 -4.07 24.39 -28.49
CA ALA A 105 -3.87 24.08 -29.92
C ALA A 105 -5.10 23.44 -30.57
N LEU A 106 -5.78 22.51 -29.88
CA LEU A 106 -6.90 21.73 -30.41
C LEU A 106 -8.25 22.45 -30.29
N LYS A 107 -8.41 23.32 -29.28
CA LYS A 107 -9.63 24.08 -28.93
C LYS A 107 -10.88 23.21 -28.94
N PRO A 108 -10.99 22.20 -28.09
CA PRO A 108 -12.16 21.34 -28.01
C PRO A 108 -13.39 22.11 -27.54
N ASP A 109 -14.59 21.73 -28.01
CA ASP A 109 -15.86 22.25 -27.52
C ASP A 109 -16.19 21.75 -26.12
N ILE A 110 -15.74 20.50 -25.79
CA ILE A 110 -15.96 19.87 -24.50
C ILE A 110 -14.67 19.23 -24.05
N HIS A 111 -14.22 19.55 -22.78
CA HIS A 111 -13.15 18.86 -22.09
C HIS A 111 -13.73 17.95 -21.02
N VAL A 112 -13.47 16.65 -21.10
CA VAL A 112 -14.01 15.64 -20.18
C VAL A 112 -12.93 15.16 -19.21
N LYS A 113 -13.27 15.13 -17.93
CA LYS A 113 -12.46 14.49 -16.88
C LYS A 113 -13.28 13.44 -16.14
N GLY A 114 -12.63 12.35 -15.73
CA GLY A 114 -13.23 11.35 -14.86
C GLY A 114 -12.81 11.59 -13.41
N GLY A 115 -13.75 11.61 -12.49
CA GLY A 115 -13.46 11.73 -11.04
C GLY A 115 -14.38 12.68 -10.31
N ASP A 116 -14.01 12.98 -9.07
CA ASP A 116 -14.74 13.86 -8.15
C ASP A 116 -14.08 15.25 -8.09
N TYR A 117 -13.66 15.78 -9.25
CA TYR A 117 -13.06 17.12 -9.35
C TYR A 117 -14.13 18.21 -9.43
N ALA A 118 -13.90 19.35 -8.77
CA ALA A 118 -14.60 20.56 -9.16
C ALA A 118 -13.99 21.09 -10.47
N PRO A 119 -14.79 21.48 -11.48
CA PRO A 119 -14.27 21.98 -12.77
C PRO A 119 -13.28 23.14 -12.63
N ASP A 120 -13.43 23.97 -11.58
CA ASP A 120 -12.58 25.13 -11.34
C ASP A 120 -11.22 24.78 -10.74
N ASP A 121 -11.05 23.58 -10.17
CA ASP A 121 -9.79 23.13 -9.59
C ASP A 121 -8.83 22.55 -10.64
N LEU A 122 -9.27 22.38 -11.88
CA LEU A 122 -8.43 21.83 -12.94
C LEU A 122 -7.46 22.89 -13.49
N PRO A 123 -6.15 22.61 -13.60
CA PRO A 123 -5.16 23.56 -14.11
C PRO A 123 -5.48 24.09 -15.50
N GLU A 124 -6.15 23.28 -16.34
CA GLU A 124 -6.55 23.60 -17.70
C GLU A 124 -7.90 24.33 -17.81
N ALA A 125 -8.64 24.53 -16.72
CA ALA A 125 -10.00 25.08 -16.74
C ALA A 125 -10.10 26.46 -17.43
N GLN A 126 -9.16 27.35 -17.11
CA GLN A 126 -9.13 28.68 -17.71
C GLN A 126 -8.91 28.59 -19.23
N THR A 127 -7.95 27.77 -19.68
CA THR A 127 -7.64 27.59 -21.10
C THR A 127 -8.84 27.02 -21.89
N VAL A 128 -9.59 26.07 -21.33
CA VAL A 128 -10.80 25.55 -21.97
C VAL A 128 -11.82 26.66 -22.21
N ARG A 129 -12.11 27.44 -21.15
CA ARG A 129 -13.11 28.53 -21.23
C ARG A 129 -12.69 29.68 -22.15
N GLU A 130 -11.44 30.08 -22.15
CA GLU A 130 -10.88 31.11 -23.02
C GLU A 130 -11.01 30.73 -24.53
N ASN A 131 -10.97 29.42 -24.79
CA ASN A 131 -11.20 28.90 -26.17
C ASN A 131 -12.69 28.61 -26.50
N GLY A 132 -13.62 28.96 -25.58
CA GLY A 132 -15.07 28.79 -25.79
C GLY A 132 -15.59 27.37 -25.48
N GLY A 133 -14.77 26.52 -24.87
CA GLY A 133 -15.16 25.16 -24.48
C GLY A 133 -15.79 25.08 -23.12
N GLU A 134 -16.45 23.98 -22.82
CA GLU A 134 -17.01 23.62 -21.51
C GLU A 134 -16.27 22.41 -20.88
N ILE A 135 -16.34 22.30 -19.54
CA ILE A 135 -15.76 21.17 -18.80
C ILE A 135 -16.88 20.30 -18.27
N VAL A 136 -16.81 19.00 -18.55
CA VAL A 136 -17.76 18.01 -18.07
C VAL A 136 -17.03 16.97 -17.22
N ILE A 137 -17.51 16.75 -16.01
CA ILE A 137 -16.99 15.70 -15.09
C ILE A 137 -17.87 14.46 -15.23
N VAL A 138 -17.24 13.35 -15.61
CA VAL A 138 -17.91 12.04 -15.71
C VAL A 138 -17.59 11.25 -14.44
N PRO A 139 -18.60 10.71 -13.74
CA PRO A 139 -18.37 9.90 -12.54
C PRO A 139 -17.49 8.69 -12.84
N LEU A 140 -16.60 8.34 -11.92
CA LEU A 140 -15.79 7.13 -12.03
C LEU A 140 -16.65 5.89 -11.77
N VAL A 141 -16.37 4.82 -12.50
CA VAL A 141 -16.95 3.50 -12.21
C VAL A 141 -16.24 2.93 -11.00
N GLU A 142 -16.98 2.70 -9.91
CA GLU A 142 -16.44 2.14 -8.68
C GLU A 142 -15.73 0.80 -8.89
N GLY A 143 -14.62 0.60 -8.22
CA GLY A 143 -13.87 -0.67 -8.23
C GLY A 143 -12.88 -0.86 -9.38
N PHE A 144 -12.67 0.15 -10.23
CA PHE A 144 -11.69 0.09 -11.33
C PHE A 144 -10.66 1.23 -11.23
N SER A 145 -9.40 0.87 -10.98
CA SER A 145 -8.25 1.77 -11.10
C SER A 145 -7.02 0.98 -11.55
N THR A 146 -6.05 1.66 -12.16
CA THR A 146 -4.77 1.05 -12.54
C THR A 146 -4.03 0.51 -11.31
N THR A 147 -4.07 1.23 -10.19
CA THR A 147 -3.49 0.80 -8.91
C THR A 147 -4.13 -0.50 -8.43
N LEU A 148 -5.47 -0.57 -8.45
CA LEU A 148 -6.21 -1.79 -8.07
C LEU A 148 -5.92 -2.97 -9.02
N ALA A 149 -5.72 -2.72 -10.31
CA ALA A 149 -5.37 -3.76 -11.27
C ALA A 149 -3.96 -4.30 -11.03
N LEU A 150 -2.99 -3.44 -10.70
CA LEU A 150 -1.63 -3.83 -10.33
C LEU A 150 -1.60 -4.59 -9.00
N GLU A 151 -2.32 -4.12 -8.00
CA GLU A 151 -2.46 -4.82 -6.72
C GLU A 151 -3.05 -6.23 -6.91
N LYS A 152 -4.14 -6.35 -7.69
CA LYS A 152 -4.71 -7.67 -8.02
C LYS A 152 -3.74 -8.56 -8.81
N SER A 153 -2.93 -7.99 -9.69
CA SER A 153 -1.89 -8.73 -10.43
C SER A 153 -0.74 -9.15 -9.52
N ALA A 154 -0.33 -8.28 -8.58
CA ALA A 154 0.68 -8.62 -7.57
C ALA A 154 0.22 -9.77 -6.66
N ILE A 155 -1.06 -9.81 -6.29
CA ILE A 155 -1.65 -10.87 -5.47
C ILE A 155 -1.71 -12.22 -6.18
N ARG A 156 -1.80 -12.24 -7.51
CA ARG A 156 -1.80 -13.48 -8.31
C ARG A 156 -0.45 -14.19 -8.41
N ASN A 157 0.60 -13.61 -7.83
CA ASN A 157 1.87 -14.31 -7.67
C ASN A 157 1.90 -14.94 -6.26
N PRO A 158 1.98 -16.28 -6.11
CA PRO A 158 2.00 -16.97 -4.80
C PRO A 158 3.19 -16.59 -3.91
N GLN A 159 4.15 -15.83 -4.44
CA GLN A 159 5.27 -15.25 -3.68
C GLN A 159 5.09 -13.78 -3.34
N SER A 160 3.94 -13.18 -3.65
CA SER A 160 3.68 -11.77 -3.35
C SER A 160 3.62 -11.53 -1.85
N ALA A 161 4.26 -10.45 -1.42
CA ALA A 161 4.28 -10.00 -0.04
C ALA A 161 3.90 -8.52 0.02
N ILE A 162 3.05 -8.16 0.98
CA ILE A 162 2.68 -6.78 1.29
C ILE A 162 3.04 -6.48 2.74
N VAL A 163 3.33 -5.21 3.05
CA VAL A 163 3.47 -4.75 4.43
C VAL A 163 2.20 -4.04 4.85
N MET A 164 1.68 -4.39 6.02
CA MET A 164 0.56 -3.72 6.67
C MET A 164 0.96 -3.26 8.07
N VAL A 165 0.64 -2.01 8.40
CA VAL A 165 0.98 -1.37 9.66
C VAL A 165 -0.31 -1.03 10.40
N PRO A 166 -0.70 -1.78 11.46
CA PRO A 166 -1.84 -1.41 12.28
C PRO A 166 -1.48 -0.19 13.13
N ALA A 167 -2.30 0.85 13.09
CA ALA A 167 -2.11 2.05 13.87
C ALA A 167 -3.43 2.58 14.43
N ARG A 168 -3.50 2.76 15.74
CA ARG A 168 -4.66 3.37 16.42
C ARG A 168 -4.26 4.63 17.19
N PHE A 169 -5.10 5.63 17.17
CA PHE A 169 -4.88 6.84 17.96
C PHE A 169 -5.15 6.62 19.45
N GLY A 170 -6.18 5.84 19.76
CA GLY A 170 -6.71 5.60 21.11
C GLY A 170 -5.88 4.64 21.96
N SER A 171 -4.59 4.93 22.19
CA SER A 171 -3.78 4.22 23.19
C SER A 171 -4.06 4.75 24.59
N THR A 172 -4.31 3.88 25.57
CA THR A 172 -4.57 4.28 26.96
C THR A 172 -3.33 4.81 27.67
N ARG A 173 -2.15 4.28 27.35
CA ARG A 173 -0.86 4.65 27.95
C ARG A 173 -0.23 5.89 27.33
N PHE A 174 -0.42 6.08 26.02
CA PHE A 174 0.14 7.18 25.25
C PHE A 174 -0.78 7.51 24.04
N PRO A 175 -1.84 8.31 24.26
CA PRO A 175 -2.76 8.70 23.19
C PRO A 175 -2.04 9.44 22.07
N GLY A 176 -2.35 9.11 20.81
CA GLY A 176 -1.74 9.74 19.65
C GLY A 176 -0.31 9.31 19.35
N LYS A 177 0.23 8.28 20.00
CA LYS A 177 1.61 7.81 19.83
C LYS A 177 2.06 7.62 18.36
N PRO A 178 1.24 7.19 17.40
CA PRO A 178 1.67 7.08 16.00
C PRO A 178 2.04 8.42 15.36
N LEU A 179 1.43 9.50 15.83
CA LEU A 179 1.64 10.86 15.30
C LEU A 179 2.68 11.66 16.08
N VAL A 180 3.21 11.12 17.17
CA VAL A 180 4.26 11.78 17.96
C VAL A 180 5.53 11.90 17.13
N GLU A 181 6.15 13.08 17.19
CA GLU A 181 7.42 13.33 16.49
C GLU A 181 8.58 12.64 17.19
N LEU A 182 9.43 12.00 16.39
CA LEU A 182 10.69 11.41 16.77
C LEU A 182 11.75 11.80 15.73
N GLY A 183 12.68 12.68 16.10
CA GLY A 183 13.70 13.19 15.18
C GLY A 183 13.11 13.87 13.94
N GLY A 184 12.10 14.74 14.10
CA GLY A 184 11.47 15.52 13.03
C GLY A 184 10.53 14.76 12.11
N GLN A 185 10.17 13.52 12.47
CA GLN A 185 9.18 12.70 11.72
C GLN A 185 8.24 12.01 12.70
N SER A 186 6.97 11.82 12.32
CA SER A 186 6.06 11.01 13.13
C SER A 186 6.54 9.55 13.22
N VAL A 187 6.26 8.92 14.35
CA VAL A 187 6.60 7.49 14.58
C VAL A 187 6.07 6.62 13.44
N ILE A 188 4.81 6.80 13.04
CA ILE A 188 4.20 6.01 11.95
C ILE A 188 4.90 6.25 10.60
N SER A 189 5.30 7.50 10.30
CA SER A 189 6.01 7.82 9.06
C SER A 189 7.39 7.17 8.99
N ARG A 190 8.08 7.00 10.13
CA ARG A 190 9.34 6.26 10.20
C ARG A 190 9.14 4.79 9.87
N VAL A 191 8.14 4.15 10.47
CA VAL A 191 7.79 2.75 10.19
C VAL A 191 7.47 2.54 8.72
N VAL A 192 6.63 3.41 8.13
CA VAL A 192 6.29 3.34 6.70
C VAL A 192 7.52 3.51 5.82
N ARG A 193 8.41 4.45 6.12
CA ARG A 193 9.66 4.64 5.35
C ARG A 193 10.58 3.43 5.40
N ALA A 194 10.69 2.76 6.54
CA ALA A 194 11.46 1.50 6.65
C ALA A 194 10.81 0.41 5.79
N ALA A 195 9.48 0.25 5.86
CA ALA A 195 8.74 -0.72 5.06
C ALA A 195 8.87 -0.48 3.54
N LEU A 196 8.97 0.78 3.10
CA LEU A 196 9.16 1.14 1.69
C LEU A 196 10.51 0.71 1.11
N GLN A 197 11.50 0.40 1.94
CA GLN A 197 12.84 -0.03 1.53
C GLN A 197 12.96 -1.55 1.39
N THR A 198 11.90 -2.30 1.60
CA THR A 198 11.88 -3.76 1.56
C THR A 198 11.56 -4.32 0.17
N ALA A 199 11.74 -5.63 0.00
CA ALA A 199 11.33 -6.39 -1.19
C ALA A 199 9.82 -6.65 -1.28
N ALA A 200 9.01 -6.15 -0.33
CA ALA A 200 7.56 -6.24 -0.39
C ALA A 200 6.98 -5.40 -1.52
N SER A 201 5.81 -5.79 -2.01
CA SER A 201 5.06 -5.01 -3.00
C SER A 201 4.53 -3.72 -2.40
N LYS A 202 4.58 -2.63 -3.17
CA LYS A 202 3.97 -1.35 -2.80
C LYS A 202 2.53 -1.28 -3.29
N PRO A 203 1.69 -0.48 -2.66
CA PRO A 203 1.95 0.41 -1.52
C PRO A 203 2.07 -0.34 -0.17
N VAL A 204 2.68 0.33 0.83
CA VAL A 204 2.57 -0.05 2.25
C VAL A 204 1.17 0.34 2.73
N PHE A 205 0.46 -0.57 3.39
CA PHE A 205 -0.88 -0.29 3.90
C PHE A 205 -0.84 0.08 5.38
N VAL A 206 -1.45 1.20 5.75
CA VAL A 206 -1.63 1.61 7.16
C VAL A 206 -3.09 1.41 7.53
N ALA A 207 -3.37 0.40 8.34
CA ALA A 207 -4.72 0.10 8.82
C ALA A 207 -5.03 0.93 10.07
N THR A 208 -6.01 1.84 10.00
CA THR A 208 -6.30 2.79 11.08
C THR A 208 -7.79 3.09 11.21
N ASP A 209 -8.22 3.49 12.39
CA ASP A 209 -9.56 3.98 12.71
C ASP A 209 -9.62 5.52 12.90
N ASP A 210 -8.52 6.23 12.62
CA ASP A 210 -8.43 7.65 12.93
C ASP A 210 -8.03 8.49 11.70
N ALA A 211 -8.87 9.47 11.37
CA ALA A 211 -8.68 10.36 10.23
C ALA A 211 -7.39 11.19 10.29
N ARG A 212 -6.83 11.44 11.49
CA ARG A 212 -5.57 12.17 11.65
C ARG A 212 -4.38 11.32 11.18
N ILE A 213 -4.41 10.01 11.45
CA ILE A 213 -3.40 9.07 10.95
C ILE A 213 -3.54 8.93 9.43
N GLN A 214 -4.78 8.87 8.91
CA GLN A 214 -5.01 8.88 7.48
C GLN A 214 -4.42 10.13 6.82
N ALA A 215 -4.73 11.33 7.35
CA ALA A 215 -4.21 12.60 6.82
C ALA A 215 -2.67 12.69 6.86
N GLU A 216 -2.04 12.15 7.91
CA GLU A 216 -0.57 12.07 8.03
C GLU A 216 0.04 11.22 6.90
N ILE A 217 -0.56 10.08 6.59
CA ILE A 217 -0.07 9.20 5.52
C ILE A 217 -0.32 9.83 4.15
N GLU A 218 -1.52 10.32 3.88
CA GLU A 218 -1.89 10.92 2.59
C GLU A 218 -1.14 12.23 2.32
N GLY A 219 -0.76 12.97 3.37
CA GLY A 219 0.02 14.20 3.24
C GLY A 219 1.52 13.99 3.03
N LYS A 220 2.07 12.82 3.39
CA LYS A 220 3.52 12.56 3.34
C LYS A 220 3.97 11.54 2.30
N PHE A 221 3.05 10.74 1.78
CA PHE A 221 3.34 9.67 0.84
C PHE A 221 2.38 9.73 -0.35
N SER A 222 2.89 9.41 -1.54
CA SER A 222 2.03 9.17 -2.69
C SER A 222 1.21 7.89 -2.49
N ARG A 223 0.07 7.76 -3.18
CA ARG A 223 -0.76 6.54 -3.11
C ARG A 223 -0.04 5.27 -3.56
N ASP A 224 0.98 5.41 -4.41
CA ASP A 224 1.80 4.29 -4.87
C ASP A 224 2.89 3.90 -3.84
N GLU A 225 3.21 4.75 -2.88
CA GLU A 225 4.12 4.46 -1.78
C GLU A 225 3.40 3.91 -0.57
N ALA A 226 2.41 4.65 -0.04
CA ALA A 226 1.66 4.23 1.13
C ALA A 226 0.19 4.64 1.05
N MET A 227 -0.67 3.82 1.63
CA MET A 227 -2.12 4.01 1.60
C MET A 227 -2.73 3.73 2.97
N ALA A 228 -3.51 4.67 3.48
CA ALA A 228 -4.34 4.42 4.65
C ALA A 228 -5.58 3.60 4.28
N VAL A 229 -5.88 2.59 5.09
CA VAL A 229 -7.10 1.78 5.00
C VAL A 229 -7.89 1.98 6.28
N MET A 230 -9.06 2.62 6.13
CA MET A 230 -9.92 2.87 7.28
C MET A 230 -10.56 1.57 7.76
N THR A 231 -10.52 1.36 9.07
CA THR A 231 -11.05 0.18 9.77
C THR A 231 -11.93 0.58 10.93
N SER A 232 -12.74 -0.34 11.41
CA SER A 232 -13.64 -0.11 12.54
C SER A 232 -12.89 0.21 13.84
N PRO A 233 -13.37 1.15 14.66
CA PRO A 233 -12.90 1.34 16.03
C PRO A 233 -13.13 0.09 16.92
N ALA A 234 -14.01 -0.82 16.50
CA ALA A 234 -14.31 -2.06 17.23
C ALA A 234 -13.22 -3.13 17.11
N CYS A 235 -12.19 -2.94 16.29
CA CYS A 235 -11.04 -3.85 16.24
C CYS A 235 -10.30 -3.83 17.57
N HIS A 236 -10.30 -4.97 18.29
CA HIS A 236 -9.67 -5.08 19.60
C HIS A 236 -8.16 -5.25 19.52
N THR A 237 -7.67 -5.98 18.52
CA THR A 237 -6.24 -6.29 18.31
C THR A 237 -5.72 -5.73 17.01
N GLY A 238 -4.39 -5.73 16.84
CA GLY A 238 -3.74 -5.42 15.56
C GLY A 238 -4.13 -6.44 14.47
N THR A 239 -4.27 -7.71 14.87
CA THR A 239 -4.66 -8.81 13.97
C THR A 239 -6.07 -8.63 13.44
N ASP A 240 -7.04 -8.25 14.29
CA ASP A 240 -8.42 -7.95 13.86
C ASP A 240 -8.44 -6.80 12.84
N ARG A 241 -7.65 -5.75 13.12
CA ARG A 241 -7.55 -4.58 12.26
C ARG A 241 -6.96 -4.91 10.89
N LEU A 242 -5.93 -5.75 10.85
CA LEU A 242 -5.35 -6.22 9.60
C LEU A 242 -6.33 -7.09 8.81
N ALA A 243 -7.06 -7.99 9.49
CA ALA A 243 -8.04 -8.86 8.85
C ALA A 243 -9.19 -8.03 8.22
N GLU A 244 -9.67 -7.01 8.92
CA GLU A 244 -10.68 -6.09 8.38
C GLU A 244 -10.13 -5.30 7.17
N ALA A 245 -8.92 -4.76 7.27
CA ALA A 245 -8.27 -4.03 6.18
C ALA A 245 -8.05 -4.92 4.94
N ILE A 246 -7.64 -6.18 5.14
CA ILE A 246 -7.51 -7.16 4.04
C ILE A 246 -8.87 -7.43 3.41
N SER A 247 -9.91 -7.68 4.20
CA SER A 247 -11.26 -7.96 3.71
C SER A 247 -11.85 -6.78 2.94
N ALA A 248 -11.60 -5.56 3.39
CA ALA A 248 -12.04 -4.33 2.72
C ALA A 248 -11.31 -4.10 1.41
N ARG A 249 -9.99 -4.37 1.36
CA ARG A 249 -9.13 -4.06 0.22
C ARG A 249 -9.07 -5.19 -0.81
N PHE A 250 -9.08 -6.44 -0.35
CA PHE A 250 -8.92 -7.63 -1.18
C PHE A 250 -10.18 -8.49 -1.04
N ARG A 251 -11.18 -8.27 -1.89
CA ARG A 251 -12.52 -8.90 -1.81
C ARG A 251 -12.51 -10.44 -1.76
N GLN A 252 -11.50 -11.08 -2.33
CA GLN A 252 -11.27 -12.53 -2.25
C GLN A 252 -9.77 -12.80 -2.26
N VAL A 253 -9.25 -13.41 -1.20
CA VAL A 253 -7.87 -13.89 -1.12
C VAL A 253 -7.91 -15.38 -1.50
N GLU A 254 -7.96 -15.66 -2.81
CA GLU A 254 -7.99 -17.05 -3.32
C GLU A 254 -6.58 -17.66 -3.38
N GLU A 255 -5.59 -16.84 -3.66
CA GLU A 255 -4.19 -17.25 -3.77
C GLU A 255 -3.41 -16.87 -2.51
N ARG A 256 -2.24 -17.47 -2.34
CA ARG A 256 -1.34 -17.19 -1.22
C ARG A 256 -0.81 -15.75 -1.32
N LEU A 257 -1.08 -14.95 -0.30
CA LEU A 257 -0.55 -13.60 -0.12
C LEU A 257 0.16 -13.53 1.23
N ILE A 258 1.43 -13.16 1.23
CA ILE A 258 2.19 -12.94 2.46
C ILE A 258 1.88 -11.52 2.95
N VAL A 259 1.37 -11.42 4.17
CA VAL A 259 1.09 -10.15 4.86
C VAL A 259 2.07 -9.99 6.02
N VAL A 260 2.98 -9.03 5.91
CA VAL A 260 3.87 -8.69 7.02
C VAL A 260 3.22 -7.64 7.89
N ASN A 261 2.97 -8.01 9.14
CA ASN A 261 2.43 -7.14 10.19
C ASN A 261 3.59 -6.44 10.90
N VAL A 262 3.81 -5.17 10.59
CA VAL A 262 4.80 -4.32 11.24
C VAL A 262 4.08 -3.39 12.21
N GLN A 263 4.44 -3.43 13.49
CA GLN A 263 3.78 -2.60 14.49
C GLN A 263 4.06 -1.11 14.27
N GLY A 264 2.99 -0.29 14.32
CA GLY A 264 3.08 1.15 14.07
C GLY A 264 3.82 1.96 15.14
N ASP A 265 4.30 1.30 16.19
CA ASP A 265 5.04 1.86 17.32
C ASP A 265 6.51 1.39 17.40
N GLU A 266 7.00 0.70 16.37
CA GLU A 266 8.40 0.25 16.26
C GLU A 266 9.22 1.09 15.25
N PRO A 267 9.62 2.33 15.59
CA PRO A 267 10.26 3.27 14.65
C PRO A 267 11.68 2.87 14.22
N PHE A 268 12.28 1.86 14.86
CA PHE A 268 13.62 1.36 14.57
C PHE A 268 13.63 0.00 13.88
N ILE A 269 12.48 -0.41 13.33
CA ILE A 269 12.44 -1.63 12.52
C ILE A 269 13.34 -1.48 11.29
N GLU A 270 14.21 -2.46 11.07
CA GLU A 270 15.07 -2.46 9.90
C GLU A 270 14.40 -3.17 8.71
N PRO A 271 14.57 -2.66 7.49
CA PRO A 271 14.05 -3.31 6.28
C PRO A 271 14.47 -4.79 6.17
N ALA A 272 15.72 -5.11 6.56
CA ALA A 272 16.26 -6.47 6.54
C ALA A 272 15.46 -7.46 7.42
N HIS A 273 14.85 -6.99 8.53
CA HIS A 273 14.02 -7.83 9.39
C HIS A 273 12.70 -8.20 8.69
N ILE A 274 12.11 -7.26 7.96
CA ILE A 274 10.90 -7.48 7.16
C ILE A 274 11.21 -8.47 6.01
N ASP A 275 12.33 -8.25 5.32
CA ASP A 275 12.75 -9.12 4.21
C ASP A 275 13.09 -10.53 4.68
N ALA A 276 13.66 -10.70 5.89
CA ALA A 276 13.91 -12.00 6.50
C ALA A 276 12.60 -12.80 6.73
N LEU A 277 11.53 -12.14 7.22
CA LEU A 277 10.22 -12.77 7.37
C LEU A 277 9.63 -13.19 6.03
N ILE A 278 9.73 -12.33 5.02
CA ILE A 278 9.25 -12.62 3.66
C ILE A 278 10.00 -13.84 3.09
N ALA A 279 11.32 -13.89 3.29
CA ALA A 279 12.16 -14.99 2.82
C ALA A 279 11.73 -16.34 3.46
N VAL A 280 11.59 -16.39 4.79
CA VAL A 280 11.15 -17.60 5.51
C VAL A 280 9.79 -18.09 5.02
N MET A 281 8.85 -17.18 4.76
CA MET A 281 7.53 -17.52 4.24
C MET A 281 7.59 -18.01 2.77
N ARG A 282 8.53 -17.51 1.98
CA ARG A 282 8.73 -17.93 0.58
C ARG A 282 9.44 -19.28 0.46
N GLU A 283 10.39 -19.55 1.34
CA GLU A 283 11.16 -20.80 1.35
C GLU A 283 10.32 -22.03 1.72
N ASP A 284 9.30 -21.87 2.58
CA ASP A 284 8.36 -22.95 2.91
C ASP A 284 6.91 -22.49 2.70
N GLU A 285 6.34 -22.88 1.56
CA GLU A 285 4.96 -22.52 1.20
C GLU A 285 3.89 -23.12 2.12
N ARG A 286 4.23 -24.10 2.96
CA ARG A 286 3.32 -24.70 3.94
C ARG A 286 3.18 -23.82 5.19
N LEU A 287 4.14 -22.92 5.44
CA LEU A 287 4.05 -22.00 6.55
C LEU A 287 2.89 -21.03 6.38
N GLN A 288 2.06 -20.98 7.40
CA GLN A 288 0.93 -20.05 7.49
C GLN A 288 1.27 -18.80 8.31
N MET A 289 2.34 -18.89 9.14
CA MET A 289 2.79 -17.82 10.02
C MET A 289 4.30 -17.89 10.24
N ALA A 290 4.95 -16.74 10.34
CA ALA A 290 6.34 -16.62 10.77
C ALA A 290 6.53 -15.40 11.69
N THR A 291 7.59 -15.42 12.49
CA THR A 291 7.97 -14.33 13.40
C THR A 291 9.48 -14.24 13.54
N LEU A 292 9.96 -13.21 14.24
CA LEU A 292 11.36 -12.99 14.51
C LEU A 292 11.72 -13.31 15.98
N ALA A 293 12.97 -13.68 16.18
CA ALA A 293 13.57 -13.76 17.50
C ALA A 293 15.00 -13.21 17.47
N THR A 294 15.52 -12.80 18.64
CA THR A 294 16.91 -12.35 18.79
C THR A 294 17.51 -12.94 20.06
N PRO A 295 18.83 -13.24 20.10
CA PRO A 295 19.48 -13.71 21.31
C PRO A 295 19.36 -12.73 22.48
N ILE A 296 19.02 -13.21 23.68
CA ILE A 296 19.04 -12.39 24.88
C ILE A 296 20.51 -12.30 25.35
N ARG A 297 21.07 -11.10 25.33
CA ARG A 297 22.47 -10.85 25.75
C ARG A 297 22.59 -10.45 27.22
N GLU A 298 21.56 -9.78 27.75
CA GLU A 298 21.50 -9.34 29.14
C GLU A 298 20.75 -10.36 30.00
N LYS A 299 21.43 -10.96 30.98
CA LYS A 299 20.85 -12.00 31.83
C LYS A 299 19.61 -11.53 32.60
N SER A 300 19.54 -10.25 32.96
CA SER A 300 18.39 -9.62 33.62
C SER A 300 17.11 -9.76 32.82
N LEU A 301 17.17 -9.72 31.46
CA LEU A 301 16.05 -9.83 30.58
C LEU A 301 15.47 -11.24 30.47
N GLU A 302 16.23 -12.26 30.87
CA GLU A 302 15.73 -13.65 30.85
C GLU A 302 14.55 -13.87 31.79
N SER A 303 14.56 -13.23 32.96
CA SER A 303 13.50 -13.32 33.95
C SER A 303 12.43 -12.22 33.86
N ASP A 304 12.61 -11.21 33.00
CA ASP A 304 11.63 -10.15 32.82
C ASP A 304 10.38 -10.72 32.11
N PRO A 305 9.18 -10.67 32.70
CA PRO A 305 7.96 -11.15 32.09
C PRO A 305 7.48 -10.28 30.93
N ASN A 306 8.00 -9.05 30.75
CA ASN A 306 7.71 -8.21 29.60
C ASN A 306 8.53 -8.61 28.37
N VAL A 307 9.63 -9.33 28.57
CA VAL A 307 10.43 -9.94 27.51
C VAL A 307 9.90 -11.34 27.25
N VAL A 308 9.17 -11.51 26.15
CA VAL A 308 8.66 -12.83 25.75
C VAL A 308 9.79 -13.70 25.23
N LYS A 309 9.91 -14.93 25.72
CA LYS A 309 10.89 -15.91 25.25
C LYS A 309 10.23 -16.86 24.26
N VAL A 310 11.03 -17.38 23.33
CA VAL A 310 10.62 -18.41 22.38
C VAL A 310 11.62 -19.56 22.36
N VAL A 311 11.12 -20.79 22.36
CA VAL A 311 11.92 -21.99 22.11
C VAL A 311 11.72 -22.42 20.67
N VAL A 312 12.83 -22.63 19.97
CA VAL A 312 12.84 -22.93 18.53
C VAL A 312 13.43 -24.33 18.32
N SER A 313 12.80 -25.11 17.44
CA SER A 313 13.30 -26.41 17.01
C SER A 313 14.48 -26.26 16.05
N GLU A 314 15.24 -27.33 15.82
CA GLU A 314 16.31 -27.40 14.82
C GLU A 314 15.85 -27.05 13.39
N ARG A 315 14.54 -27.20 13.12
CA ARG A 315 13.92 -26.84 11.83
C ARG A 315 13.48 -25.38 11.73
N GLY A 316 13.83 -24.54 12.74
CA GLY A 316 13.40 -23.14 12.75
C GLY A 316 11.91 -22.96 13.00
N ARG A 317 11.26 -23.89 13.77
CA ARG A 317 9.84 -23.76 14.15
C ARG A 317 9.72 -23.44 15.63
N ALA A 318 8.82 -22.52 15.96
CA ALA A 318 8.49 -22.25 17.35
C ALA A 318 7.88 -23.49 18.01
N LEU A 319 8.44 -23.88 19.16
CA LEU A 319 7.88 -24.93 20.00
C LEU A 319 6.92 -24.35 21.04
N TYR A 320 7.28 -23.21 21.62
CA TYR A 320 6.44 -22.49 22.58
C TYR A 320 6.94 -21.06 22.78
N PHE A 321 6.00 -20.17 23.17
CA PHE A 321 6.28 -18.80 23.62
C PHE A 321 5.85 -18.65 25.08
N SER A 322 6.66 -17.99 25.90
CA SER A 322 6.32 -17.76 27.31
C SER A 322 6.92 -16.48 27.86
N ARG A 323 6.23 -15.92 28.86
CA ARG A 323 6.78 -14.86 29.71
C ARG A 323 7.75 -15.43 30.76
N ALA A 324 7.65 -16.73 31.08
CA ALA A 324 8.60 -17.44 31.92
C ALA A 324 9.96 -17.61 31.23
N PRO A 325 11.06 -17.77 31.96
CA PRO A 325 12.38 -18.01 31.41
C PRO A 325 12.51 -19.44 30.85
N ILE A 326 12.23 -19.60 29.56
CA ILE A 326 12.35 -20.85 28.81
C ILE A 326 13.48 -20.79 27.77
N PRO A 327 14.17 -21.95 27.44
CA PRO A 327 14.09 -23.23 28.13
C PRO A 327 14.71 -23.16 29.53
N PHE A 328 14.31 -24.09 30.38
CA PHE A 328 14.94 -24.24 31.71
C PHE A 328 16.31 -24.90 31.56
N ASP A 329 17.35 -24.19 31.92
CA ASP A 329 18.73 -24.71 31.92
C ASP A 329 19.02 -25.43 33.23
N ARG A 330 18.78 -26.75 33.25
CA ARG A 330 18.87 -27.55 34.46
C ARG A 330 20.26 -27.58 35.05
N ASP A 331 21.28 -27.67 34.18
CA ASP A 331 22.67 -27.90 34.61
C ASP A 331 23.47 -26.57 34.61
N GLY A 332 22.85 -25.45 34.33
CA GLY A 332 23.49 -24.13 34.34
C GLY A 332 24.59 -23.95 33.30
N GLN A 333 24.46 -24.62 32.14
CA GLN A 333 25.48 -24.59 31.07
C GLN A 333 25.41 -23.31 30.21
N GLY A 334 24.52 -22.38 30.52
CA GLY A 334 24.39 -21.12 29.81
C GLY A 334 23.64 -21.23 28.48
N ALA A 335 22.55 -22.03 28.44
CA ALA A 335 21.72 -22.16 27.26
C ALA A 335 21.24 -20.78 26.75
N GLN A 336 21.59 -20.45 25.52
CA GLN A 336 21.17 -19.19 24.88
C GLN A 336 19.65 -19.13 24.77
N LYS A 337 19.02 -18.13 25.42
CA LYS A 337 17.60 -17.87 25.32
C LYS A 337 17.33 -16.86 24.20
N LEU A 338 16.19 -17.00 23.54
CA LEU A 338 15.75 -16.14 22.48
C LEU A 338 14.58 -15.26 22.95
N ARG A 339 14.72 -13.95 22.73
CA ARG A 339 13.63 -12.98 22.85
C ARG A 339 12.80 -13.01 21.59
N HIS A 340 11.50 -13.20 21.71
CA HIS A 340 10.55 -13.02 20.64
C HIS A 340 10.37 -11.53 20.29
N LEU A 341 10.27 -11.21 19.00
CA LEU A 341 9.96 -9.89 18.49
C LEU A 341 8.54 -9.88 17.89
N GLY A 342 7.73 -8.92 18.27
CA GLY A 342 6.30 -8.84 17.94
C GLY A 342 5.97 -8.46 16.49
N ILE A 343 6.82 -8.84 15.56
CA ILE A 343 6.60 -8.68 14.12
C ILE A 343 6.30 -10.04 13.50
N TYR A 344 5.35 -10.08 12.59
CA TYR A 344 4.86 -11.33 12.04
C TYR A 344 4.67 -11.25 10.52
N ALA A 345 4.83 -12.39 9.86
CA ALA A 345 4.32 -12.61 8.52
C ALA A 345 3.25 -13.71 8.55
N TYR A 346 2.18 -13.50 7.79
CA TYR A 346 1.05 -14.43 7.69
C TYR A 346 0.76 -14.77 6.23
N ASP A 347 0.30 -16.00 5.98
CA ASP A 347 -0.60 -16.22 4.84
C ASP A 347 -1.90 -15.47 5.14
N ALA A 348 -2.35 -14.62 4.22
CA ALA A 348 -3.54 -13.80 4.42
C ALA A 348 -4.79 -14.63 4.74
N ARG A 349 -4.93 -15.83 4.17
CA ARG A 349 -6.04 -16.76 4.46
C ARG A 349 -6.01 -17.23 5.92
N TRP A 350 -4.82 -17.50 6.45
CA TRP A 350 -4.66 -17.85 7.86
C TRP A 350 -4.95 -16.65 8.76
N LEU A 351 -4.47 -15.46 8.41
CA LEU A 351 -4.74 -14.24 9.16
C LEU A 351 -6.25 -13.98 9.30
N LEU A 352 -7.01 -14.09 8.21
CA LEU A 352 -8.47 -13.96 8.24
C LEU A 352 -9.13 -15.03 9.11
N LYS A 353 -8.67 -16.28 9.04
CA LYS A 353 -9.15 -17.38 9.89
C LYS A 353 -8.82 -17.12 11.35
N MET A 354 -7.57 -16.73 11.68
CA MET A 354 -7.11 -16.47 13.04
C MET A 354 -7.92 -15.35 13.71
N ALA A 355 -8.23 -14.27 13.00
CA ALA A 355 -9.07 -13.18 13.50
C ALA A 355 -10.51 -13.62 13.78
N SER A 356 -11.02 -14.65 13.12
CA SER A 356 -12.35 -15.20 13.36
C SER A 356 -12.41 -16.20 14.51
N LEU A 357 -11.28 -16.69 15.02
CA LEU A 357 -11.23 -17.65 16.11
C LEU A 357 -11.33 -16.93 17.47
N PRO A 358 -12.01 -17.52 18.45
CA PRO A 358 -12.00 -17.01 19.82
C PRO A 358 -10.57 -17.13 20.41
N PRO A 359 -10.23 -16.30 21.41
CA PRO A 359 -9.01 -16.44 22.16
C PRO A 359 -8.82 -17.86 22.69
N SER A 360 -7.61 -18.39 22.59
CA SER A 360 -7.30 -19.74 23.07
C SER A 360 -6.89 -19.74 24.55
N LYS A 361 -6.89 -20.91 25.16
CA LYS A 361 -6.62 -21.04 26.60
C LYS A 361 -5.20 -20.56 26.98
N LEU A 362 -4.19 -20.95 26.22
CA LEU A 362 -2.80 -20.54 26.49
C LEU A 362 -2.60 -19.06 26.19
N GLU A 363 -3.24 -18.55 25.14
CA GLU A 363 -3.26 -17.12 24.84
C GLU A 363 -3.81 -16.29 26.00
N GLU A 364 -4.93 -16.72 26.60
CA GLU A 364 -5.53 -16.03 27.74
C GLU A 364 -4.65 -16.05 29.00
N ILE A 365 -3.91 -17.14 29.21
CA ILE A 365 -3.01 -17.30 30.37
C ILE A 365 -1.76 -16.44 30.21
N GLU A 366 -1.08 -16.56 29.09
CA GLU A 366 0.21 -15.88 28.83
C GLU A 366 -0.01 -14.45 28.28
N LYS A 367 -1.23 -14.10 27.82
CA LYS A 367 -1.52 -12.86 27.08
C LYS A 367 -0.62 -12.72 25.85
N LEU A 368 -0.53 -13.81 25.09
CA LEU A 368 0.30 -13.95 23.89
C LEU A 368 -0.57 -14.51 22.74
N GLU A 369 -0.98 -13.64 21.80
CA GLU A 369 -1.92 -13.97 20.71
C GLU A 369 -1.39 -15.09 19.80
N GLN A 370 -0.09 -15.17 19.56
CA GLN A 370 0.53 -16.20 18.72
C GLN A 370 0.36 -17.63 19.26
N LEU A 371 0.05 -17.81 20.55
CA LEU A 371 -0.26 -19.11 21.11
C LEU A 371 -1.55 -19.69 20.56
N ARG A 372 -2.52 -18.85 20.13
CA ARG A 372 -3.72 -19.28 19.42
C ARG A 372 -3.36 -20.10 18.18
N ALA A 373 -2.37 -19.65 17.40
CA ALA A 373 -1.90 -20.39 16.23
C ALA A 373 -1.34 -21.77 16.59
N LEU A 374 -0.48 -21.85 17.59
CA LEU A 374 0.10 -23.13 18.05
C LEU A 374 -0.97 -24.10 18.57
N GLU A 375 -1.95 -23.62 19.36
CA GLU A 375 -3.06 -24.46 19.87
C GLU A 375 -3.97 -24.98 18.74
N HIS A 376 -4.01 -24.30 17.59
CA HIS A 376 -4.71 -24.77 16.41
C HIS A 376 -3.82 -25.58 15.45
N GLY A 377 -2.65 -25.99 15.88
CA GLY A 377 -1.75 -26.86 15.12
C GLY A 377 -1.02 -26.17 13.97
N VAL A 378 -0.96 -24.83 13.97
CA VAL A 378 -0.21 -24.07 12.96
C VAL A 378 1.25 -23.99 13.33
N GLU A 379 2.12 -24.41 12.42
CA GLU A 379 3.56 -24.21 12.56
C GLU A 379 3.91 -22.73 12.35
N ILE A 380 4.68 -22.16 13.30
CA ILE A 380 5.20 -20.81 13.23
C ILE A 380 6.69 -20.87 12.91
N GLY A 381 7.08 -20.35 11.72
CA GLY A 381 8.48 -20.16 11.37
C GLY A 381 9.13 -19.10 12.25
N VAL A 382 10.36 -19.31 12.70
CA VAL A 382 11.12 -18.34 13.48
C VAL A 382 12.43 -18.02 12.77
N CYS A 383 12.61 -16.77 12.37
CA CYS A 383 13.90 -16.28 11.90
C CYS A 383 14.64 -15.61 13.05
N VAL A 384 15.86 -16.07 13.34
CA VAL A 384 16.71 -15.45 14.36
C VAL A 384 17.56 -14.35 13.73
N VAL A 385 17.40 -13.13 14.22
CA VAL A 385 18.09 -11.93 13.75
C VAL A 385 18.97 -11.34 14.83
N GLU A 386 20.04 -10.69 14.42
CA GLU A 386 20.99 -10.00 15.30
C GLU A 386 20.78 -8.47 15.24
N ASN A 387 21.38 -7.75 16.17
CA ASN A 387 21.46 -6.28 16.18
C ASN A 387 20.12 -5.55 16.19
N VAL A 388 19.12 -6.08 16.86
CA VAL A 388 17.81 -5.45 16.99
C VAL A 388 17.87 -4.31 18.01
N VAL A 389 17.30 -3.15 17.63
CA VAL A 389 17.06 -2.02 18.55
C VAL A 389 15.68 -2.22 19.19
N PRO A 390 15.58 -2.71 20.44
CA PRO A 390 14.31 -3.11 21.02
C PRO A 390 13.58 -1.93 21.69
N ILE A 391 13.36 -0.85 20.96
CA ILE A 391 12.68 0.36 21.44
C ILE A 391 11.36 0.52 20.70
N ALA A 392 10.27 0.02 21.30
CA ALA A 392 8.91 0.35 20.90
C ALA A 392 8.43 1.59 21.68
N ILE A 393 7.61 2.42 21.06
CA ILE A 393 7.06 3.64 21.68
C ILE A 393 5.69 3.34 22.30
N ASP A 394 5.68 3.00 23.58
CA ASP A 394 4.47 2.69 24.36
C ASP A 394 4.13 3.75 25.40
N THR A 395 5.14 4.49 25.84
CA THR A 395 5.03 5.53 26.86
C THR A 395 5.87 6.75 26.49
N PRO A 396 5.63 7.93 27.12
CA PRO A 396 6.52 9.10 26.94
C PRO A 396 7.98 8.82 27.30
N ASN A 397 8.23 7.90 28.24
CA ASN A 397 9.58 7.50 28.63
C ASN A 397 10.29 6.74 27.50
N ASP A 398 9.55 5.90 26.76
CA ASP A 398 10.11 5.19 25.60
C ASP A 398 10.48 6.19 24.49
N LEU A 399 9.65 7.23 24.29
CA LEU A 399 9.96 8.31 23.36
C LEU A 399 11.28 9.00 23.73
N ALA A 400 11.45 9.39 24.99
CA ALA A 400 12.66 10.04 25.44
C ALA A 400 13.91 9.12 25.24
N ARG A 401 13.78 7.82 25.49
CA ARG A 401 14.84 6.85 25.20
C ARG A 401 15.15 6.74 23.71
N ALA A 402 14.12 6.77 22.89
CA ALA A 402 14.23 6.73 21.43
C ALA A 402 14.93 8.00 20.88
N GLU A 403 14.64 9.18 21.44
CA GLU A 403 15.32 10.41 21.09
C GLU A 403 16.81 10.38 21.43
N VAL A 404 17.15 9.89 22.62
CA VAL A 404 18.56 9.72 23.03
C VAL A 404 19.27 8.76 22.07
N PHE A 405 18.62 7.66 21.69
CA PHE A 405 19.19 6.69 20.75
C PHE A 405 19.45 7.30 19.36
N LEU A 406 18.63 8.23 18.90
CA LEU A 406 18.83 8.91 17.61
C LEU A 406 19.97 9.93 17.61
N LEU A 407 20.36 10.41 18.80
CA LEU A 407 21.41 11.45 18.95
C LEU A 407 22.80 10.86 19.17
N GLY A 408 22.91 9.56 19.50
CA GLY A 408 24.15 8.90 19.83
C GLY A 408 24.52 7.76 18.99
#